data_698d55c174de15bd13aec4e5416716d5
#
_entry.id   698d55c174de15bd13aec4e5416716d5
#
_cell.length_a   1.000
_cell.length_b   1.000
_cell.length_c   1.000
_cell.angle_alpha   90.00
_cell.angle_beta   90.00
_cell.angle_gamma   90.00
#
_symmetry.space_group_name_H-M   'P 1'
#
loop_
_entity.id
_entity.type
_entity.pdbx_description
1 polymer ?
#
loop_
_entity_poly.entity_id
_entity_poly.type
_entity_poly.pdbx_seq_one_letter_code
_entity_poly.pdbx_strand_id
1 'polypeptide(L)'
;MRAREFIYEAVESYGGIDFDVEIERDEDDEIDNIYVKALSNGRELGHVLFTISYDSEGMVLNPQDLEVEERYQGQGIASTMYDYMQSKGYRIRRSGQQTDAGAGMWEKHKPGKNIWEQGVAENFADGKVKGKSRPGRVKKSGASCKGSVTSLRAKAKKYSGERGKMYHWCANMKGGKK
;
A
#
# COMPACT_ATOMS: atom_id res chain seq x y z
N MET A 1 15.32 -4.51 -32.70
CA MET A 1 14.29 -3.89 -31.81
C MET A 1 12.95 -4.31 -32.37
N ARG A 2 12.21 -5.21 -31.69
CA ARG A 2 10.81 -5.48 -32.04
C ARG A 2 9.97 -4.36 -31.47
N ALA A 3 8.95 -3.91 -32.20
CA ALA A 3 8.00 -2.94 -31.73
C ALA A 3 7.21 -3.54 -30.56
N ARG A 4 7.13 -2.84 -29.43
CA ARG A 4 6.23 -3.18 -28.33
C ARG A 4 4.80 -3.08 -28.87
N GLU A 5 3.99 -4.05 -28.60
CA GLU A 5 2.61 -4.09 -29.06
C GLU A 5 1.73 -3.45 -28.01
N PHE A 6 1.04 -2.37 -28.39
CA PHE A 6 0.05 -1.72 -27.54
C PHE A 6 -1.33 -2.20 -27.96
N ILE A 7 -2.04 -2.79 -27.03
CA ILE A 7 -3.45 -3.17 -27.21
C ILE A 7 -4.30 -2.05 -26.59
N TYR A 8 -5.09 -1.37 -27.43
CA TYR A 8 -6.08 -0.40 -26.98
C TYR A 8 -7.36 -1.16 -26.63
N GLU A 9 -7.81 -1.05 -25.40
CA GLU A 9 -9.17 -1.42 -25.05
C GLU A 9 -10.13 -0.31 -25.46
N ALA A 10 -11.39 -0.66 -25.76
CA ALA A 10 -12.40 0.33 -26.10
C ALA A 10 -12.62 1.29 -24.92
N VAL A 11 -12.84 2.57 -25.21
CA VAL A 11 -13.20 3.56 -24.19
C VAL A 11 -14.47 3.10 -23.46
N GLU A 12 -14.38 2.96 -22.15
CA GLU A 12 -15.48 2.53 -21.29
C GLU A 12 -15.82 3.61 -20.27
N SER A 13 -17.11 3.73 -19.96
CA SER A 13 -17.59 4.69 -18.96
C SER A 13 -17.80 4.04 -17.60
N TYR A 14 -17.27 4.65 -16.53
CA TYR A 14 -17.46 4.24 -15.15
C TYR A 14 -17.58 5.47 -14.25
N GLY A 15 -18.62 5.52 -13.43
CA GLY A 15 -18.83 6.65 -12.50
C GLY A 15 -19.00 8.01 -13.18
N GLY A 16 -19.44 8.03 -14.47
CA GLY A 16 -19.60 9.27 -15.24
C GLY A 16 -18.31 9.80 -15.87
N ILE A 17 -17.23 9.04 -15.83
CA ILE A 17 -15.94 9.32 -16.45
C ILE A 17 -15.69 8.25 -17.51
N ASP A 18 -15.16 8.64 -18.66
CA ASP A 18 -14.72 7.73 -19.70
C ASP A 18 -13.27 7.33 -19.46
N PHE A 19 -12.96 6.06 -19.67
CA PHE A 19 -11.60 5.53 -19.47
C PHE A 19 -11.05 4.98 -20.78
N ASP A 20 -9.85 5.43 -21.13
CA ASP A 20 -9.03 4.88 -22.20
C ASP A 20 -7.89 4.09 -21.55
N VAL A 21 -7.77 2.81 -21.90
CA VAL A 21 -6.81 1.88 -21.31
C VAL A 21 -5.88 1.36 -22.38
N GLU A 22 -4.58 1.58 -22.18
CA GLU A 22 -3.52 1.08 -23.02
C GLU A 22 -2.73 0.01 -22.25
N ILE A 23 -2.64 -1.19 -22.80
CA ILE A 23 -1.89 -2.32 -22.20
C ILE A 23 -0.62 -2.54 -23.00
N GLU A 24 0.51 -2.41 -22.35
CA GLU A 24 1.82 -2.75 -22.91
C GLU A 24 2.19 -4.19 -22.53
N ARG A 25 2.62 -4.98 -23.53
CA ARG A 25 3.07 -6.36 -23.33
C ARG A 25 4.55 -6.48 -23.66
N ASP A 26 5.22 -7.39 -22.98
CA ASP A 26 6.60 -7.73 -23.25
C ASP A 26 6.74 -8.72 -24.43
N GLU A 27 7.96 -9.18 -24.67
CA GLU A 27 8.28 -10.15 -25.77
C GLU A 27 7.65 -11.54 -25.56
N ASP A 28 7.28 -11.88 -24.32
CA ASP A 28 6.65 -13.15 -23.93
C ASP A 28 5.12 -13.05 -23.84
N ASP A 29 4.53 -11.93 -24.33
CA ASP A 29 3.10 -11.60 -24.28
C ASP A 29 2.54 -11.40 -22.85
N GLU A 30 3.43 -11.20 -21.86
CA GLU A 30 3.04 -10.84 -20.51
C GLU A 30 2.77 -9.34 -20.41
N ILE A 31 1.80 -8.95 -19.57
CA ILE A 31 1.50 -7.54 -19.34
C ILE A 31 2.64 -6.92 -18.54
N ASP A 32 3.30 -5.90 -19.09
CA ASP A 32 4.38 -5.14 -18.47
C ASP A 32 3.84 -3.89 -17.78
N ASN A 33 3.03 -3.12 -18.49
CA ASN A 33 2.45 -1.88 -18.00
C ASN A 33 0.99 -1.73 -18.41
N ILE A 34 0.22 -1.02 -17.60
CA ILE A 34 -1.14 -0.57 -17.94
C ILE A 34 -1.21 0.95 -17.73
N TYR A 35 -1.56 1.67 -18.79
CA TYR A 35 -1.76 3.10 -18.75
C TYR A 35 -3.24 3.41 -18.84
N VAL A 36 -3.77 4.14 -17.87
CA VAL A 36 -5.21 4.47 -17.76
C VAL A 36 -5.38 5.98 -17.81
N LYS A 37 -6.13 6.48 -18.78
CA LYS A 37 -6.53 7.87 -18.90
C LYS A 37 -8.00 8.03 -18.50
N ALA A 38 -8.27 8.99 -17.64
CA ALA A 38 -9.62 9.43 -17.32
C ALA A 38 -10.01 10.60 -18.23
N LEU A 39 -11.12 10.48 -18.94
CA LEU A 39 -11.57 11.43 -19.93
C LEU A 39 -12.95 11.97 -19.58
N SER A 40 -13.24 13.21 -19.98
CA SER A 40 -14.58 13.79 -20.03
C SER A 40 -14.76 14.56 -21.33
N ASN A 41 -15.76 14.19 -22.13
CA ASN A 41 -15.98 14.77 -23.45
C ASN A 41 -14.72 14.78 -24.34
N GLY A 42 -13.95 13.68 -24.30
CA GLY A 42 -12.71 13.53 -25.07
C GLY A 42 -11.52 14.30 -24.53
N ARG A 43 -11.65 14.98 -23.39
CA ARG A 43 -10.58 15.72 -22.74
C ARG A 43 -10.02 14.93 -21.56
N GLU A 44 -8.70 14.81 -21.47
CA GLU A 44 -8.04 14.17 -20.36
C GLU A 44 -8.23 14.99 -19.06
N LEU A 45 -8.63 14.29 -18.00
CA LEU A 45 -8.77 14.80 -16.65
C LEU A 45 -7.56 14.42 -15.79
N GLY A 46 -6.92 13.32 -16.13
CA GLY A 46 -5.76 12.76 -15.46
C GLY A 46 -5.47 11.35 -15.94
N HIS A 47 -4.36 10.80 -15.51
CA HIS A 47 -3.92 9.45 -15.87
C HIS A 47 -3.21 8.76 -14.72
N VAL A 48 -3.05 7.45 -14.86
CA VAL A 48 -2.21 6.63 -13.99
C VAL A 48 -1.49 5.55 -14.79
N LEU A 49 -0.20 5.38 -14.52
CA LEU A 49 0.62 4.28 -15.00
C LEU A 49 0.74 3.23 -13.90
N PHE A 50 0.42 1.98 -14.24
CA PHE A 50 0.66 0.83 -13.38
C PHE A 50 1.74 -0.05 -13.96
N THR A 51 2.73 -0.42 -13.14
CA THR A 51 3.61 -1.56 -13.42
C THR A 51 3.02 -2.82 -12.80
N ILE A 52 3.40 -3.98 -13.31
CA ILE A 52 2.89 -5.27 -12.89
C ILE A 52 3.87 -5.94 -11.92
N SER A 53 3.35 -6.59 -10.91
CA SER A 53 4.07 -7.57 -10.10
C SER A 53 3.14 -8.75 -9.78
N TYR A 54 3.73 -9.87 -9.36
CA TYR A 54 2.99 -11.06 -8.97
C TYR A 54 3.28 -11.39 -7.51
N ASP A 55 2.25 -11.80 -6.79
CA ASP A 55 2.36 -12.36 -5.44
C ASP A 55 1.68 -13.74 -5.38
N SER A 56 1.54 -14.32 -4.19
CA SER A 56 0.92 -15.64 -4.01
C SER A 56 -0.56 -15.72 -4.45
N GLU A 57 -1.22 -14.58 -4.61
CA GLU A 57 -2.62 -14.48 -5.05
C GLU A 57 -2.75 -14.07 -6.53
N GLY A 58 -1.63 -13.86 -7.24
CA GLY A 58 -1.58 -13.53 -8.67
C GLY A 58 -1.14 -12.09 -8.95
N MET A 59 -1.61 -11.54 -10.06
CA MET A 59 -1.24 -10.21 -10.56
C MET A 59 -1.64 -9.08 -9.64
N VAL A 60 -0.73 -8.10 -9.46
CA VAL A 60 -0.91 -6.89 -8.66
C VAL A 60 -0.42 -5.68 -9.44
N LEU A 61 -1.25 -4.67 -9.54
CA LEU A 61 -0.92 -3.36 -10.11
C LEU A 61 -0.22 -2.48 -9.08
N ASN A 62 0.93 -1.92 -9.46
CA ASN A 62 1.69 -0.99 -8.65
C ASN A 62 1.63 0.39 -9.32
N PRO A 63 0.93 1.39 -8.75
CA PRO A 63 0.88 2.72 -9.33
C PRO A 63 2.25 3.39 -9.25
N GLN A 64 2.74 3.86 -10.38
CA GLN A 64 4.03 4.54 -10.52
C GLN A 64 3.84 6.03 -10.72
N ASP A 65 3.02 6.41 -11.67
CA ASP A 65 2.75 7.79 -12.04
C ASP A 65 1.23 8.02 -12.02
N LEU A 66 0.80 8.95 -11.17
CA LEU A 66 -0.59 9.35 -11.04
C LEU A 66 -0.66 10.87 -11.08
N GLU A 67 -1.21 11.40 -12.14
CA GLU A 67 -1.43 12.81 -12.31
C GLU A 67 -2.92 13.11 -12.57
N VAL A 68 -3.43 14.15 -11.93
CA VAL A 68 -4.75 14.72 -12.20
C VAL A 68 -4.55 16.20 -12.46
N GLU A 69 -5.09 16.72 -13.57
CA GLU A 69 -5.02 18.13 -13.90
C GLU A 69 -5.47 19.00 -12.71
N GLU A 70 -4.72 20.04 -12.36
CA GLU A 70 -4.87 20.85 -11.15
C GLU A 70 -6.32 21.29 -10.90
N ARG A 71 -7.01 21.71 -11.94
CA ARG A 71 -8.42 22.17 -11.87
C ARG A 71 -9.43 21.05 -11.52
N TYR A 72 -9.04 19.77 -11.65
CA TYR A 72 -9.88 18.60 -11.35
C TYR A 72 -9.44 17.87 -10.11
N GLN A 73 -8.37 18.32 -9.45
CA GLN A 73 -7.93 17.75 -8.18
C GLN A 73 -8.99 17.92 -7.09
N GLY A 74 -9.03 16.96 -6.16
CA GLY A 74 -10.04 16.95 -5.10
C GLY A 74 -11.45 16.52 -5.53
N GLN A 75 -11.69 16.27 -6.82
CA GLN A 75 -13.00 15.83 -7.36
C GLN A 75 -13.16 14.32 -7.42
N GLY A 76 -12.19 13.55 -6.89
CA GLY A 76 -12.27 12.09 -6.83
C GLY A 76 -11.77 11.37 -8.08
N ILE A 77 -11.21 12.06 -9.09
CA ILE A 77 -10.77 11.45 -10.36
C ILE A 77 -9.80 10.30 -10.11
N ALA A 78 -8.76 10.52 -9.27
CA ALA A 78 -7.79 9.50 -8.92
C ALA A 78 -8.45 8.26 -8.28
N SER A 79 -9.39 8.46 -7.36
CA SER A 79 -10.13 7.36 -6.74
C SER A 79 -10.94 6.59 -7.75
N THR A 80 -11.61 7.29 -8.68
CA THR A 80 -12.45 6.66 -9.71
C THR A 80 -11.61 5.85 -10.70
N MET A 81 -10.37 6.26 -11.03
CA MET A 81 -9.43 5.45 -11.82
C MET A 81 -9.09 4.13 -11.10
N TYR A 82 -8.81 4.17 -9.81
CA TYR A 82 -8.54 2.95 -9.03
C TYR A 82 -9.78 2.06 -8.92
N ASP A 83 -10.95 2.64 -8.63
CA ASP A 83 -12.21 1.90 -8.52
C ASP A 83 -12.58 1.23 -9.86
N TYR A 84 -12.35 1.92 -10.98
CA TYR A 84 -12.52 1.36 -12.31
C TYR A 84 -11.64 0.13 -12.53
N MET A 85 -10.34 0.22 -12.27
CA MET A 85 -9.43 -0.93 -12.42
C MET A 85 -9.79 -2.09 -11.49
N GLN A 86 -10.25 -1.80 -10.28
CA GLN A 86 -10.74 -2.84 -9.37
C GLN A 86 -12.04 -3.48 -9.86
N SER A 87 -12.94 -2.71 -10.48
CA SER A 87 -14.17 -3.26 -11.09
C SER A 87 -13.86 -4.25 -12.21
N LYS A 88 -12.70 -4.12 -12.86
CA LYS A 88 -12.17 -5.07 -13.85
C LYS A 88 -11.49 -6.29 -13.22
N GLY A 89 -11.44 -6.38 -11.89
CA GLY A 89 -10.85 -7.50 -11.16
C GLY A 89 -9.37 -7.33 -10.82
N TYR A 90 -8.75 -6.21 -11.15
CA TYR A 90 -7.37 -5.97 -10.82
C TYR A 90 -7.19 -5.65 -9.33
N ARG A 91 -6.14 -6.20 -8.74
CA ARG A 91 -5.70 -5.86 -7.37
C ARG A 91 -4.68 -4.73 -7.47
N ILE A 92 -4.83 -3.69 -6.66
CA ILE A 92 -3.93 -2.53 -6.68
C ILE A 92 -3.19 -2.45 -5.34
N ARG A 93 -1.87 -2.35 -5.41
CA ARG A 93 -1.00 -2.15 -4.25
C ARG A 93 -0.86 -0.66 -3.97
N ARG A 94 -0.96 -0.29 -2.70
CA ARG A 94 -0.67 1.07 -2.29
C ARG A 94 0.81 1.39 -2.55
N SER A 95 1.12 2.49 -3.24
CA SER A 95 2.51 2.95 -3.43
C SER A 95 3.16 3.27 -2.09
N GLY A 96 4.43 2.89 -1.95
CA GLY A 96 5.26 3.28 -0.80
C GLY A 96 5.73 4.74 -0.87
N GLN A 97 5.70 5.33 -2.07
CA GLN A 97 6.02 6.74 -2.32
C GLN A 97 4.74 7.46 -2.69
N GLN A 98 4.21 8.25 -1.76
CA GLN A 98 2.95 8.96 -1.95
C GLN A 98 3.12 10.42 -1.56
N THR A 99 2.46 11.31 -2.32
CA THR A 99 2.18 12.66 -1.85
C THR A 99 1.17 12.63 -0.71
N ASP A 100 1.08 13.70 0.08
CA ASP A 100 0.07 13.83 1.15
C ASP A 100 -1.37 13.66 0.60
N ALA A 101 -1.63 14.17 -0.60
CA ALA A 101 -2.91 14.01 -1.30
C ALA A 101 -3.19 12.55 -1.64
N GLY A 102 -2.20 11.81 -2.16
CA GLY A 102 -2.29 10.37 -2.45
C GLY A 102 -2.52 9.56 -1.19
N ALA A 103 -1.81 9.85 -0.11
CA ALA A 103 -2.00 9.21 1.18
C ALA A 103 -3.41 9.45 1.72
N GLY A 104 -3.91 10.69 1.63
CA GLY A 104 -5.28 11.06 2.03
C GLY A 104 -6.36 10.35 1.20
N MET A 105 -6.12 10.14 -0.10
CA MET A 105 -7.02 9.36 -0.95
C MET A 105 -7.11 7.91 -0.45
N TRP A 106 -5.99 7.24 -0.22
CA TRP A 106 -5.96 5.86 0.28
C TRP A 106 -6.62 5.70 1.67
N GLU A 107 -6.54 6.71 2.51
CA GLU A 107 -7.18 6.68 3.83
C GLU A 107 -8.71 6.85 3.75
N LYS A 108 -9.20 7.68 2.84
CA LYS A 108 -10.62 7.98 2.69
C LYS A 108 -11.37 6.93 1.88
N HIS A 109 -10.82 6.53 0.74
CA HIS A 109 -11.51 5.69 -0.24
C HIS A 109 -11.18 4.21 -0.11
N LYS A 110 -10.04 3.86 0.53
CA LYS A 110 -9.59 2.46 0.70
C LYS A 110 -9.85 1.64 -0.56
N PRO A 111 -9.36 2.05 -1.74
CA PRO A 111 -9.60 1.33 -2.96
C PRO A 111 -9.07 -0.10 -2.80
N GLY A 112 -9.98 -1.08 -2.77
CA GLY A 112 -9.70 -2.49 -2.53
C GLY A 112 -9.27 -2.85 -1.10
N LYS A 113 -9.29 -4.14 -0.80
CA LYS A 113 -8.61 -4.66 0.40
C LYS A 113 -7.11 -4.41 0.21
N ASN A 114 -6.58 -3.53 0.99
CA ASN A 114 -5.21 -3.10 0.95
C ASN A 114 -4.31 -4.32 1.18
N ILE A 115 -3.71 -4.85 0.12
CA ILE A 115 -2.79 -6.01 0.17
C ILE A 115 -1.66 -5.73 1.18
N TRP A 116 -1.29 -4.47 1.36
CA TRP A 116 -0.32 -4.03 2.36
C TRP A 116 -0.83 -4.10 3.80
N GLU A 117 -2.13 -4.00 4.05
CA GLU A 117 -2.66 -4.19 5.41
C GLU A 117 -2.52 -5.63 5.87
N GLN A 118 -2.40 -6.60 4.97
CA GLN A 118 -2.12 -7.99 5.30
C GLN A 118 -0.62 -8.29 5.45
N GLY A 119 0.27 -7.60 4.72
CA GLY A 119 1.71 -7.88 4.69
C GLY A 119 2.60 -6.94 5.50
N VAL A 120 2.20 -5.69 5.73
CA VAL A 120 2.97 -4.68 6.49
C VAL A 120 2.40 -4.46 7.91
N ALA A 121 1.58 -5.38 8.41
CA ALA A 121 1.30 -5.45 9.84
C ALA A 121 2.54 -5.77 10.67
N GLU A 122 3.71 -5.87 10.05
CA GLU A 122 5.01 -6.04 10.71
C GLU A 122 5.80 -4.75 10.77
N ASN A 123 5.21 -3.72 11.34
CA ASN A 123 6.03 -2.65 11.88
C ASN A 123 6.65 -3.17 13.19
N PHE A 124 7.82 -3.81 13.04
CA PHE A 124 8.55 -4.43 14.14
C PHE A 124 9.03 -3.44 15.20
N ALA A 125 8.98 -2.13 14.92
CA ALA A 125 9.62 -1.14 15.75
C ALA A 125 8.76 -0.62 16.90
N ASP A 126 7.47 -0.40 16.71
CA ASP A 126 6.70 0.38 17.69
C ASP A 126 5.57 -0.38 18.42
N GLY A 127 5.25 -1.58 17.97
CA GLY A 127 4.16 -2.35 18.58
C GLY A 127 2.77 -1.73 18.39
N LYS A 128 2.64 -0.77 17.46
CA LYS A 128 1.39 -0.08 17.17
C LYS A 128 0.82 -0.54 15.83
N VAL A 129 -0.47 -0.73 15.78
CA VAL A 129 -1.25 -0.82 14.55
C VAL A 129 -2.06 0.47 14.46
N LYS A 130 -1.74 1.36 13.52
CA LYS A 130 -2.45 2.65 13.33
C LYS A 130 -2.71 3.39 14.66
N GLY A 131 -1.66 3.64 15.44
CA GLY A 131 -1.75 4.38 16.69
C GLY A 131 -2.31 3.61 17.89
N LYS A 132 -2.74 2.37 17.72
CA LYS A 132 -3.20 1.51 18.82
C LYS A 132 -2.10 0.53 19.22
N SER A 133 -1.74 0.50 20.51
CA SER A 133 -0.85 -0.53 21.06
C SER A 133 -1.51 -1.91 20.91
N ARG A 134 -0.70 -2.95 20.68
CA ARG A 134 -1.18 -4.35 20.69
C ARG A 134 -1.26 -4.83 22.14
N PRO A 135 -2.42 -4.76 22.82
CA PRO A 135 -2.52 -5.17 24.21
C PRO A 135 -2.27 -6.67 24.35
N GLY A 136 -1.49 -7.06 25.33
CA GLY A 136 -1.25 -8.47 25.67
C GLY A 136 -0.06 -9.12 24.97
N ARG A 137 0.65 -8.48 24.04
CA ARG A 137 1.83 -9.05 23.36
C ARG A 137 2.94 -9.44 24.36
N VAL A 138 3.23 -8.58 25.32
CA VAL A 138 4.20 -8.86 26.40
C VAL A 138 3.77 -10.09 27.20
N LYS A 139 2.49 -10.17 27.58
CA LYS A 139 1.96 -11.32 28.35
C LYS A 139 1.99 -12.61 27.51
N LYS A 140 1.63 -12.53 26.21
CA LYS A 140 1.66 -13.69 25.29
C LYS A 140 3.09 -14.23 25.07
N SER A 141 4.11 -13.38 25.06
CA SER A 141 5.51 -13.81 24.95
C SER A 141 6.07 -14.41 26.23
N GLY A 142 5.33 -14.43 27.33
CA GLY A 142 5.80 -14.83 28.65
C GLY A 142 6.78 -13.84 29.27
N ALA A 143 6.88 -12.61 28.75
CA ALA A 143 7.66 -11.54 29.34
C ALA A 143 6.86 -10.72 30.35
N SER A 144 7.55 -9.92 31.16
CA SER A 144 6.94 -9.00 32.11
C SER A 144 7.76 -7.72 32.18
N CYS A 145 7.09 -6.57 32.09
CA CYS A 145 7.77 -5.27 32.25
C CYS A 145 8.02 -4.87 33.72
N LYS A 146 7.80 -5.78 34.67
CA LYS A 146 8.12 -5.55 36.07
C LYS A 146 9.64 -5.68 36.30
N GLY A 147 10.22 -4.75 37.06
CA GLY A 147 11.64 -4.70 37.36
C GLY A 147 12.34 -3.42 36.92
N SER A 148 13.60 -3.24 37.29
CA SER A 148 14.43 -2.11 36.87
C SER A 148 14.84 -2.23 35.38
N VAL A 149 15.26 -1.13 34.77
CA VAL A 149 15.80 -1.12 33.39
C VAL A 149 16.96 -2.08 33.25
N THR A 150 17.87 -2.10 34.24
CA THR A 150 19.03 -2.98 34.26
C THR A 150 18.63 -4.47 34.31
N SER A 151 17.66 -4.81 35.17
CA SER A 151 17.12 -6.17 35.26
C SER A 151 16.44 -6.62 33.98
N LEU A 152 15.66 -5.73 33.34
CA LEU A 152 14.99 -6.02 32.08
C LEU A 152 15.97 -6.20 30.92
N ARG A 153 17.07 -5.43 30.87
CA ARG A 153 18.16 -5.62 29.90
C ARG A 153 18.90 -6.93 30.09
N ALA A 154 19.14 -7.33 31.35
CA ALA A 154 19.75 -8.63 31.67
C ALA A 154 18.85 -9.79 31.19
N LYS A 155 17.52 -9.70 31.41
CA LYS A 155 16.56 -10.67 30.92
C LYS A 155 16.48 -10.70 29.39
N ALA A 156 16.58 -9.54 28.73
CA ALA A 156 16.61 -9.46 27.28
C ALA A 156 17.81 -10.22 26.66
N LYS A 157 18.96 -10.21 27.33
CA LYS A 157 20.14 -11.00 26.92
C LYS A 157 19.99 -12.50 27.21
N LYS A 158 19.30 -12.85 28.31
CA LYS A 158 19.14 -14.24 28.77
C LYS A 158 18.14 -15.02 27.91
N TYR A 159 17.05 -14.39 27.42
CA TYR A 159 15.99 -15.05 26.67
C TYR A 159 16.12 -14.74 25.18
N SER A 160 16.05 -15.77 24.34
CA SER A 160 16.00 -15.64 22.87
C SER A 160 14.60 -15.45 22.35
N GLY A 161 14.46 -15.16 21.05
CA GLY A 161 13.18 -15.05 20.35
C GLY A 161 12.30 -13.88 20.82
N GLU A 162 11.00 -14.07 20.75
CA GLU A 162 10.00 -13.04 21.05
C GLU A 162 10.06 -12.56 22.52
N ARG A 163 10.33 -13.47 23.44
CA ARG A 163 10.44 -13.16 24.86
C ARG A 163 11.59 -12.19 25.15
N GLY A 164 12.75 -12.40 24.53
CA GLY A 164 13.91 -11.51 24.67
C GLY A 164 13.62 -10.13 24.07
N LYS A 165 13.00 -10.09 22.90
CA LYS A 165 12.58 -8.83 22.24
C LYS A 165 11.61 -8.02 23.12
N MET A 166 10.67 -8.69 23.79
CA MET A 166 9.72 -8.01 24.69
C MET A 166 10.40 -7.46 25.96
N TYR A 167 11.37 -8.14 26.54
CA TYR A 167 12.15 -7.58 27.65
C TYR A 167 12.96 -6.36 27.22
N HIS A 168 13.56 -6.40 26.03
CA HIS A 168 14.25 -5.23 25.47
C HIS A 168 13.31 -4.03 25.28
N TRP A 169 12.13 -4.28 24.73
CA TRP A 169 11.09 -3.26 24.59
C TRP A 169 10.66 -2.67 25.95
N CYS A 170 10.41 -3.52 26.96
CA CYS A 170 10.06 -3.07 28.32
C CYS A 170 11.15 -2.17 28.93
N ALA A 171 12.45 -2.52 28.69
CA ALA A 171 13.56 -1.73 29.19
C ALA A 171 13.62 -0.35 28.52
N ASN A 172 13.40 -0.27 27.23
CA ASN A 172 13.40 0.99 26.49
C ASN A 172 12.23 1.89 26.91
N MET A 173 11.03 1.32 27.07
CA MET A 173 9.85 2.07 27.54
C MET A 173 10.06 2.69 28.92
N LYS A 174 10.79 2.01 29.81
CA LYS A 174 11.11 2.55 31.14
C LYS A 174 12.28 3.52 31.13
N GLY A 175 13.27 3.30 30.30
CA GLY A 175 14.45 4.15 30.20
C GLY A 175 14.24 5.44 29.42
N GLY A 176 13.24 5.51 28.54
CA GLY A 176 12.91 6.68 27.72
C GLY A 176 12.02 7.74 28.39
N LYS A 177 11.60 7.52 29.62
CA LYS A 177 10.89 8.56 30.40
C LYS A 177 11.94 9.37 31.18
N LYS A 178 12.52 10.35 30.51
CA LYS A 178 13.13 11.54 31.14
C LYS A 178 12.23 12.72 30.91
#